data_4d48718a4b42e8be23fe6fda6f394677
#
_entry.id   4d48718a4b42e8be23fe6fda6f394677
#
_cell.length_a   1.000
_cell.length_b   1.000
_cell.length_c   1.000
_cell.angle_alpha   90.00
_cell.angle_beta   90.00
_cell.angle_gamma   90.00
#
_symmetry.space_group_name_H-M   'P 1'
#
loop_
_entity.id
_entity.type
_entity.pdbx_description
1 polymer ?
#
loop_
_entity_poly.entity_id
_entity_poly.type
_entity_poly.pdbx_seq_one_letter_code
_entity_poly.pdbx_strand_id
1 'polypeptide(L)'
;MAIDPHKDVDGFHPTNFGKMALDMESFIPATPYGIMELLRRYQIDISGKHAVVIGRSHIVGRPMSILLSRKSSPGNATVTLTHSRTKNLTALTKEADIVVSALGVPNFLKEDMVKEGAIIIDVGITRVPDASHPKGYIITGDVDYEHVKEKASFITPVPGGVGPMTIAMLLQNTYLAYSRHADI
;
A
#
# COMPACT_ATOMS: atom_id res chain seq x y z
N MET A 1 1.02 -22.03 -14.97
CA MET A 1 1.91 -21.04 -14.37
C MET A 1 3.29 -21.66 -14.23
N ALA A 2 4.33 -20.96 -14.65
CA ALA A 2 5.67 -21.55 -14.75
C ALA A 2 6.48 -21.46 -13.45
N ILE A 3 6.07 -20.63 -12.48
CA ILE A 3 6.78 -20.43 -11.22
C ILE A 3 6.15 -21.30 -10.12
N ASP A 4 6.99 -22.00 -9.36
CA ASP A 4 6.58 -22.71 -8.17
C ASP A 4 6.10 -21.72 -7.09
N PRO A 5 4.91 -21.91 -6.47
CA PRO A 5 4.43 -21.05 -5.40
C PRO A 5 5.40 -20.87 -4.23
N HIS A 6 6.27 -21.86 -3.96
CA HIS A 6 7.28 -21.79 -2.90
C HIS A 6 8.47 -20.90 -3.26
N LYS A 7 8.63 -20.53 -4.55
CA LYS A 7 9.66 -19.63 -5.06
C LYS A 7 9.12 -18.26 -5.46
N ASP A 8 7.81 -18.06 -5.36
CA ASP A 8 7.13 -16.80 -5.67
C ASP A 8 7.27 -15.79 -4.51
N VAL A 9 8.47 -15.29 -4.33
CA VAL A 9 8.78 -14.32 -3.26
C VAL A 9 8.11 -12.95 -3.44
N ASP A 10 7.59 -12.66 -4.63
CA ASP A 10 6.75 -11.48 -4.89
C ASP A 10 5.33 -11.62 -4.34
N GLY A 11 4.86 -12.86 -4.06
CA GLY A 11 3.52 -13.13 -3.55
C GLY A 11 2.41 -12.95 -4.60
N PHE A 12 2.72 -13.07 -5.89
CA PHE A 12 1.75 -12.83 -6.98
C PHE A 12 1.10 -14.12 -7.50
N HIS A 13 1.64 -15.28 -7.14
CA HIS A 13 1.06 -16.55 -7.54
C HIS A 13 -0.34 -16.71 -6.92
N PRO A 14 -1.37 -17.18 -7.67
CA PRO A 14 -2.73 -17.35 -7.16
C PRO A 14 -2.82 -18.19 -5.91
N THR A 15 -1.95 -19.20 -5.74
CA THR A 15 -1.88 -20.01 -4.53
C THR A 15 -1.50 -19.15 -3.32
N ASN A 16 -0.46 -18.29 -3.43
CA ASN A 16 -0.05 -17.39 -2.36
C ASN A 16 -1.11 -16.34 -2.09
N PHE A 17 -1.69 -15.77 -3.14
CA PHE A 17 -2.79 -14.81 -3.00
C PHE A 17 -4.01 -15.42 -2.31
N GLY A 18 -4.41 -16.63 -2.69
CA GLY A 18 -5.52 -17.35 -2.06
C GLY A 18 -5.24 -17.68 -0.59
N LYS A 19 -4.04 -18.17 -0.27
CA LYS A 19 -3.61 -18.41 1.11
C LYS A 19 -3.64 -17.11 1.94
N MET A 20 -3.09 -16.02 1.40
CA MET A 20 -3.13 -14.71 2.05
C MET A 20 -4.57 -14.27 2.35
N ALA A 21 -5.49 -14.47 1.40
CA ALA A 21 -6.89 -14.09 1.56
C ALA A 21 -7.65 -14.94 2.59
N LEU A 22 -7.15 -16.13 2.88
CA LEU A 22 -7.69 -17.07 3.87
C LEU A 22 -6.91 -17.04 5.20
N ASP A 23 -6.09 -16.04 5.42
CA ASP A 23 -5.23 -15.89 6.61
C ASP A 23 -4.26 -17.08 6.83
N MET A 24 -3.96 -17.81 5.77
CA MET A 24 -2.99 -18.88 5.78
C MET A 24 -1.58 -18.35 5.53
N GLU A 25 -0.59 -19.10 5.99
CA GLU A 25 0.81 -18.75 5.75
C GLU A 25 1.15 -18.73 4.25
N SER A 26 1.70 -17.61 3.76
CA SER A 26 2.01 -17.38 2.35
C SER A 26 3.04 -16.28 2.19
N PHE A 27 3.60 -16.14 0.99
CA PHE A 27 4.28 -14.90 0.62
C PHE A 27 3.24 -13.80 0.37
N ILE A 28 3.42 -12.68 1.06
CA ILE A 28 2.57 -11.50 0.92
C ILE A 28 3.20 -10.57 -0.12
N PRO A 29 2.43 -9.98 -1.06
CA PRO A 29 2.96 -9.00 -1.99
C PRO A 29 3.78 -7.91 -1.29
N ALA A 30 5.02 -7.68 -1.76
CA ALA A 30 6.03 -6.93 -1.03
C ALA A 30 5.60 -5.49 -0.67
N THR A 31 4.92 -4.77 -1.57
CA THR A 31 4.44 -3.40 -1.29
C THR A 31 3.36 -3.37 -0.22
N PRO A 32 2.26 -4.14 -0.31
CA PRO A 32 1.29 -4.26 0.77
C PRO A 32 1.90 -4.72 2.10
N TYR A 33 2.82 -5.67 2.06
CA TYR A 33 3.53 -6.13 3.25
C TYR A 33 4.32 -4.98 3.90
N GLY A 34 5.03 -4.18 3.09
CA GLY A 34 5.76 -3.00 3.57
C GLY A 34 4.86 -1.95 4.22
N ILE A 35 3.66 -1.75 3.70
CA ILE A 35 2.67 -0.86 4.30
C ILE A 35 2.20 -1.37 5.67
N MET A 36 1.87 -2.67 5.77
CA MET A 36 1.49 -3.27 7.06
C MET A 36 2.64 -3.19 8.08
N GLU A 37 3.89 -3.36 7.64
CA GLU A 37 5.07 -3.21 8.50
C GLU A 37 5.28 -1.76 8.96
N LEU A 38 5.02 -0.76 8.11
CA LEU A 38 5.01 0.64 8.52
C LEU A 38 3.98 0.90 9.61
N LEU A 39 2.71 0.48 9.39
CA LEU A 39 1.65 0.63 10.38
C LEU A 39 2.05 -0.01 11.73
N ARG A 40 2.65 -1.20 11.70
CA ARG A 40 3.12 -1.91 12.89
C ARG A 40 4.24 -1.16 13.60
N ARG A 41 5.26 -0.69 12.89
CA ARG A 41 6.44 -0.01 13.48
C ARG A 41 6.10 1.35 14.08
N TYR A 42 5.21 2.09 13.43
CA TYR A 42 4.71 3.36 13.96
C TYR A 42 3.61 3.18 15.00
N GLN A 43 3.25 1.93 15.35
CA GLN A 43 2.21 1.59 16.33
C GLN A 43 0.87 2.24 16.01
N ILE A 44 0.55 2.32 14.71
CA ILE A 44 -0.70 2.90 14.23
C ILE A 44 -1.79 1.84 14.37
N ASP A 45 -2.69 2.05 15.32
CA ASP A 45 -3.89 1.21 15.47
C ASP A 45 -4.92 1.58 14.42
N ILE A 46 -5.32 0.58 13.61
CA ILE A 46 -6.31 0.72 12.55
C ILE A 46 -7.60 -0.06 12.84
N SER A 47 -7.69 -0.69 14.01
CA SER A 47 -8.87 -1.50 14.39
C SER A 47 -10.12 -0.61 14.50
N GLY A 48 -11.18 -1.05 13.83
CA GLY A 48 -12.45 -0.31 13.76
C GLY A 48 -12.45 0.96 12.90
N LYS A 49 -11.30 1.34 12.32
CA LYS A 49 -11.18 2.50 11.44
C LYS A 49 -11.72 2.21 10.04
N HIS A 50 -12.16 3.28 9.36
CA HIS A 50 -12.53 3.21 7.93
C HIS A 50 -11.30 3.48 7.05
N ALA A 51 -10.96 2.51 6.22
CA ALA A 51 -9.88 2.61 5.25
C ALA A 51 -10.43 2.66 3.82
N VAL A 52 -9.97 3.63 3.03
CA VAL A 52 -10.25 3.71 1.59
C VAL A 52 -8.99 3.38 0.81
N VAL A 53 -9.06 2.36 -0.03
CA VAL A 53 -7.99 1.97 -0.95
C VAL A 53 -8.36 2.44 -2.35
N ILE A 54 -7.57 3.37 -2.90
CA ILE A 54 -7.77 3.92 -4.23
C ILE A 54 -6.91 3.14 -5.23
N GLY A 55 -7.57 2.36 -6.08
CA GLY A 55 -6.93 1.43 -7.01
C GLY A 55 -7.19 -0.03 -6.63
N ARG A 56 -7.37 -0.90 -7.64
CA ARG A 56 -7.70 -2.33 -7.45
C ARG A 56 -6.76 -3.26 -8.20
N SER A 57 -5.50 -2.88 -8.32
CA SER A 57 -4.48 -3.73 -8.92
C SER A 57 -4.32 -5.03 -8.13
N HIS A 58 -3.88 -6.10 -8.80
CA HIS A 58 -3.59 -7.38 -8.13
C HIS A 58 -2.35 -7.32 -7.25
N ILE A 59 -1.47 -6.34 -7.51
CA ILE A 59 -0.18 -6.21 -6.81
C ILE A 59 -0.24 -5.30 -5.58
N VAL A 60 -1.20 -4.36 -5.51
CA VAL A 60 -1.35 -3.43 -4.37
C VAL A 60 -2.79 -3.36 -3.88
N GLY A 61 -3.73 -2.85 -4.68
CA GLY A 61 -5.04 -2.47 -4.18
C GLY A 61 -5.86 -3.63 -3.59
N ARG A 62 -5.93 -4.77 -4.29
CA ARG A 62 -6.62 -5.96 -3.77
C ARG A 62 -5.93 -6.55 -2.55
N PRO A 63 -4.61 -6.81 -2.55
CA PRO A 63 -3.92 -7.27 -1.35
C PRO A 63 -4.12 -6.34 -0.15
N MET A 64 -4.03 -5.01 -0.36
CA MET A 64 -4.23 -4.04 0.71
C MET A 64 -5.63 -4.14 1.33
N SER A 65 -6.68 -4.27 0.50
CA SER A 65 -8.05 -4.38 1.03
C SER A 65 -8.23 -5.62 1.91
N ILE A 66 -7.55 -6.71 1.58
CA ILE A 66 -7.57 -7.95 2.37
C ILE A 66 -6.78 -7.75 3.66
N LEU A 67 -5.53 -7.27 3.58
CA LEU A 67 -4.64 -7.16 4.72
C LEU A 67 -5.16 -6.17 5.78
N LEU A 68 -5.71 -5.02 5.36
CA LEU A 68 -6.28 -4.05 6.28
C LEU A 68 -7.54 -4.57 6.99
N SER A 69 -8.36 -5.41 6.33
CA SER A 69 -9.57 -6.00 6.92
C SER A 69 -9.34 -7.27 7.73
N ARG A 70 -8.15 -7.88 7.61
CA ARG A 70 -7.77 -9.13 8.28
C ARG A 70 -7.93 -9.02 9.80
N LYS A 71 -8.32 -10.12 10.46
CA LYS A 71 -8.34 -10.23 11.93
C LYS A 71 -6.91 -10.40 12.47
N SER A 72 -6.18 -9.30 12.56
CA SER A 72 -4.78 -9.26 13.02
C SER A 72 -4.43 -7.88 13.59
N SER A 73 -3.22 -7.70 14.09
CA SER A 73 -2.66 -6.38 14.44
C SER A 73 -1.34 -6.17 13.68
N PRO A 74 -1.26 -5.13 12.83
CA PRO A 74 -2.34 -4.22 12.41
C PRO A 74 -3.40 -4.94 11.58
N GLY A 75 -4.66 -4.46 11.60
CA GLY A 75 -5.79 -5.07 10.90
C GLY A 75 -7.13 -4.62 11.47
N ASN A 76 -8.19 -5.41 11.23
CA ASN A 76 -9.55 -5.15 11.68
C ASN A 76 -10.16 -3.81 11.21
N ALA A 77 -9.70 -3.25 10.11
CA ALA A 77 -10.30 -2.06 9.51
C ALA A 77 -11.53 -2.42 8.66
N THR A 78 -12.49 -1.49 8.54
CA THR A 78 -13.53 -1.55 7.53
C THR A 78 -12.97 -0.97 6.24
N VAL A 79 -12.98 -1.70 5.13
CA VAL A 79 -12.28 -1.30 3.91
C VAL A 79 -13.22 -1.05 2.75
N THR A 80 -13.12 0.13 2.14
CA THR A 80 -13.74 0.47 0.88
C THR A 80 -12.70 0.43 -0.24
N LEU A 81 -12.80 -0.55 -1.15
CA LEU A 81 -11.93 -0.64 -2.33
C LEU A 81 -12.55 0.13 -3.49
N THR A 82 -11.82 1.14 -4.00
CA THR A 82 -12.30 2.03 -5.05
C THR A 82 -11.52 1.86 -6.36
N HIS A 83 -12.08 2.36 -7.45
CA HIS A 83 -11.52 2.24 -8.78
C HIS A 83 -12.06 3.34 -9.72
N SER A 84 -11.60 3.40 -10.97
CA SER A 84 -11.95 4.44 -11.96
C SER A 84 -13.46 4.57 -12.28
N ARG A 85 -14.30 3.65 -11.86
CA ARG A 85 -15.77 3.71 -12.00
C ARG A 85 -16.48 4.00 -10.69
N THR A 86 -15.76 4.21 -9.60
CA THR A 86 -16.34 4.58 -8.31
C THR A 86 -16.93 5.99 -8.39
N LYS A 87 -18.20 6.11 -8.04
CA LYS A 87 -18.87 7.41 -7.93
C LYS A 87 -18.54 8.05 -6.58
N ASN A 88 -18.51 9.38 -6.54
CA ASN A 88 -18.36 10.15 -5.31
C ASN A 88 -17.08 9.80 -4.50
N LEU A 89 -15.96 9.54 -5.20
CA LEU A 89 -14.70 9.16 -4.54
C LEU A 89 -14.29 10.15 -3.44
N THR A 90 -14.40 11.45 -3.70
CA THR A 90 -14.09 12.49 -2.72
C THR A 90 -14.90 12.37 -1.44
N ALA A 91 -16.18 12.02 -1.51
CA ALA A 91 -16.99 11.81 -0.32
C ALA A 91 -16.47 10.62 0.51
N LEU A 92 -16.11 9.52 -0.16
CA LEU A 92 -15.57 8.33 0.50
C LEU A 92 -14.23 8.63 1.20
N THR A 93 -13.32 9.36 0.53
CA THR A 93 -12.00 9.66 1.09
C THR A 93 -12.07 10.70 2.22
N LYS A 94 -13.03 11.64 2.18
CA LYS A 94 -13.28 12.60 3.28
C LYS A 94 -13.76 11.93 4.57
N GLU A 95 -14.40 10.78 4.49
CA GLU A 95 -14.87 10.03 5.66
C GLU A 95 -13.83 9.03 6.16
N ALA A 96 -12.78 8.77 5.37
CA ALA A 96 -11.78 7.76 5.67
C ALA A 96 -10.79 8.22 6.75
N ASP A 97 -10.54 7.35 7.71
CA ASP A 97 -9.45 7.50 8.68
C ASP A 97 -8.10 7.16 8.06
N ILE A 98 -8.12 6.30 7.03
CA ILE A 98 -6.93 5.83 6.32
C ILE A 98 -7.21 5.89 4.83
N VAL A 99 -6.31 6.52 4.06
CA VAL A 99 -6.36 6.50 2.60
C VAL A 99 -5.08 5.89 2.05
N VAL A 100 -5.20 4.83 1.28
CA VAL A 100 -4.09 4.24 0.50
C VAL A 100 -4.27 4.62 -0.96
N SER A 101 -3.40 5.45 -1.50
CA SER A 101 -3.43 5.86 -2.91
C SER A 101 -2.48 5.04 -3.75
N ALA A 102 -3.01 4.28 -4.71
CA ALA A 102 -2.28 3.36 -5.58
C ALA A 102 -2.80 3.42 -7.03
N LEU A 103 -2.82 4.63 -7.59
CA LEU A 103 -3.35 4.94 -8.93
C LEU A 103 -2.26 5.06 -9.99
N GLY A 104 -1.09 5.58 -9.62
CA GLY A 104 -0.05 6.00 -10.55
C GLY A 104 -0.42 7.30 -11.29
N VAL A 105 -1.19 8.18 -10.65
CA VAL A 105 -1.58 9.50 -11.18
C VAL A 105 -1.04 10.59 -10.25
N PRO A 106 -0.03 11.36 -10.70
CA PRO A 106 0.63 12.37 -9.88
C PRO A 106 -0.33 13.38 -9.27
N ASN A 107 -0.15 13.64 -7.96
CA ASN A 107 -0.90 14.66 -7.22
C ASN A 107 -2.43 14.54 -7.36
N PHE A 108 -2.95 13.33 -7.49
CA PHE A 108 -4.38 13.07 -7.63
C PHE A 108 -5.14 13.36 -6.33
N LEU A 109 -4.63 12.86 -5.19
CA LEU A 109 -5.29 13.05 -3.89
C LEU A 109 -4.95 14.44 -3.36
N LYS A 110 -5.98 15.29 -3.26
CA LYS A 110 -5.87 16.68 -2.84
C LYS A 110 -6.29 16.87 -1.39
N GLU A 111 -5.92 18.01 -0.82
CA GLU A 111 -6.28 18.43 0.54
C GLU A 111 -7.79 18.40 0.80
N ASP A 112 -8.59 18.84 -0.18
CA ASP A 112 -10.05 18.84 -0.08
C ASP A 112 -10.68 17.45 -0.19
N MET A 113 -9.88 16.42 -0.47
CA MET A 113 -10.31 15.01 -0.54
C MET A 113 -10.01 14.22 0.72
N VAL A 114 -9.38 14.81 1.73
CA VAL A 114 -8.96 14.07 2.94
C VAL A 114 -9.60 14.63 4.20
N LYS A 115 -9.79 13.76 5.18
CA LYS A 115 -10.25 14.09 6.52
C LYS A 115 -9.11 14.67 7.34
N GLU A 116 -9.42 15.59 8.23
CA GLU A 116 -8.48 16.07 9.26
C GLU A 116 -8.00 14.89 10.13
N GLY A 117 -6.70 14.80 10.35
CA GLY A 117 -6.08 13.72 11.13
C GLY A 117 -6.01 12.36 10.41
N ALA A 118 -6.33 12.28 9.13
CA ALA A 118 -6.25 11.03 8.38
C ALA A 118 -4.81 10.50 8.25
N ILE A 119 -4.69 9.20 8.11
CA ILE A 119 -3.46 8.49 7.78
C ILE A 119 -3.39 8.31 6.27
N ILE A 120 -2.36 8.86 5.63
CA ILE A 120 -2.24 8.88 4.17
C ILE A 120 -1.03 8.03 3.74
N ILE A 121 -1.29 7.01 2.95
CA ILE A 121 -0.28 6.11 2.41
C ILE A 121 -0.23 6.28 0.90
N ASP A 122 0.81 6.93 0.43
CA ASP A 122 1.07 7.16 -0.99
C ASP A 122 1.95 6.03 -1.54
N VAL A 123 1.40 5.27 -2.47
CA VAL A 123 2.08 4.16 -3.15
C VAL A 123 2.51 4.58 -4.57
N GLY A 124 2.06 5.75 -5.02
CA GLY A 124 2.39 6.26 -6.34
C GLY A 124 3.89 6.49 -6.53
N ILE A 125 4.41 6.07 -7.68
CA ILE A 125 5.80 6.37 -8.10
C ILE A 125 5.74 6.71 -9.58
N THR A 126 5.67 7.99 -9.89
CA THR A 126 5.60 8.48 -11.26
C THR A 126 6.76 9.42 -11.56
N ARG A 127 7.40 9.22 -12.71
CA ARG A 127 8.41 10.16 -13.22
C ARG A 127 7.73 11.30 -13.95
N VAL A 128 7.92 12.51 -13.46
CA VAL A 128 7.42 13.73 -14.09
C VAL A 128 8.61 14.48 -14.68
N PRO A 129 8.58 14.85 -15.98
CA PRO A 129 9.64 15.64 -16.59
C PRO A 129 9.89 16.94 -15.83
N ASP A 130 11.15 17.24 -15.54
CA ASP A 130 11.60 18.47 -14.91
C ASP A 130 12.97 18.85 -15.46
N ALA A 131 13.00 19.87 -16.30
CA ALA A 131 14.22 20.35 -16.94
C ALA A 131 15.21 21.00 -15.95
N SER A 132 14.75 21.43 -14.78
CA SER A 132 15.60 22.01 -13.72
C SER A 132 16.35 20.95 -12.91
N HIS A 133 15.83 19.70 -12.90
CA HIS A 133 16.44 18.62 -12.15
C HIS A 133 17.58 17.97 -12.94
N PRO A 134 18.75 17.66 -12.32
CA PRO A 134 19.91 17.07 -13.02
C PRO A 134 19.62 15.78 -13.80
N LYS A 135 18.61 15.02 -13.39
CA LYS A 135 18.16 13.79 -14.07
C LYS A 135 17.11 14.02 -15.16
N GLY A 136 16.68 15.29 -15.39
CA GLY A 136 15.61 15.63 -16.32
C GLY A 136 14.20 15.25 -15.87
N TYR A 137 14.04 14.73 -14.66
CA TYR A 137 12.75 14.37 -14.08
C TYR A 137 12.80 14.35 -12.55
N ILE A 138 11.64 14.51 -11.93
CA ILE A 138 11.41 14.25 -10.52
C ILE A 138 10.53 13.01 -10.34
N ILE A 139 10.62 12.38 -9.17
CA ILE A 139 9.71 11.31 -8.76
C ILE A 139 8.65 11.93 -7.86
N THR A 140 7.38 11.71 -8.20
CA THR A 140 6.26 12.18 -7.40
C THR A 140 5.27 11.04 -7.14
N GLY A 141 4.55 11.15 -6.05
CA GLY A 141 3.48 10.24 -5.68
C GLY A 141 2.11 10.62 -6.25
N ASP A 142 1.11 9.88 -5.84
CA ASP A 142 -0.30 10.12 -6.16
C ASP A 142 -0.90 11.25 -5.30
N VAL A 143 -0.26 11.61 -4.19
CA VAL A 143 -0.75 12.59 -3.21
C VAL A 143 -0.10 13.94 -3.44
N ASP A 144 -0.88 15.01 -3.38
CA ASP A 144 -0.40 16.39 -3.30
C ASP A 144 0.20 16.62 -1.91
N TYR A 145 1.44 16.13 -1.74
CA TYR A 145 2.10 16.00 -0.44
C TYR A 145 2.15 17.31 0.33
N GLU A 146 2.50 18.41 -0.32
CA GLU A 146 2.73 19.70 0.34
C GLU A 146 1.46 20.26 0.99
N HIS A 147 0.29 20.03 0.40
CA HIS A 147 -0.98 20.49 0.96
C HIS A 147 -1.61 19.45 1.90
N VAL A 148 -1.53 18.17 1.55
CA VAL A 148 -2.16 17.10 2.33
C VAL A 148 -1.46 16.86 3.67
N LYS A 149 -0.13 17.07 3.75
CA LYS A 149 0.65 16.87 4.99
C LYS A 149 0.17 17.74 6.16
N GLU A 150 -0.39 18.91 5.88
CA GLU A 150 -0.89 19.83 6.92
C GLU A 150 -2.14 19.30 7.63
N LYS A 151 -2.90 18.42 6.97
CA LYS A 151 -4.09 17.76 7.52
C LYS A 151 -3.84 16.37 8.08
N ALA A 152 -2.85 15.67 7.51
CA ALA A 152 -2.61 14.27 7.85
C ALA A 152 -1.95 14.11 9.22
N SER A 153 -2.40 13.11 10.01
CA SER A 153 -1.67 12.70 11.22
C SER A 153 -0.40 11.92 10.89
N PHE A 154 -0.44 11.14 9.80
CA PHE A 154 0.69 10.43 9.22
C PHE A 154 0.58 10.48 7.69
N ILE A 155 1.70 10.69 7.03
CA ILE A 155 1.78 10.66 5.57
C ILE A 155 3.12 10.07 5.13
N THR A 156 3.09 9.17 4.14
CA THR A 156 4.31 8.64 3.56
C THR A 156 4.83 9.58 2.46
N PRO A 157 6.12 9.97 2.49
CA PRO A 157 6.71 10.77 1.42
C PRO A 157 6.97 9.93 0.16
N VAL A 158 7.03 10.59 -1.00
CA VAL A 158 7.51 10.00 -2.25
C VAL A 158 8.54 10.96 -2.87
N PRO A 159 9.80 10.52 -3.04
CA PRO A 159 10.38 9.23 -2.66
C PRO A 159 10.65 9.08 -1.16
N GLY A 160 10.97 7.87 -0.72
CA GLY A 160 11.47 7.59 0.64
C GLY A 160 10.47 6.93 1.61
N GLY A 161 9.20 6.82 1.22
CA GLY A 161 8.15 6.16 2.02
C GLY A 161 8.00 4.66 1.72
N VAL A 162 6.95 4.29 1.00
CA VAL A 162 6.58 2.88 0.72
C VAL A 162 7.63 2.17 -0.16
N GLY A 163 8.28 2.88 -1.09
CA GLY A 163 9.25 2.28 -2.02
C GLY A 163 10.37 1.48 -1.35
N PRO A 164 11.14 2.06 -0.42
CA PRO A 164 12.18 1.34 0.33
C PRO A 164 11.64 0.13 1.10
N MET A 165 10.42 0.21 1.64
CA MET A 165 9.78 -0.89 2.35
C MET A 165 9.44 -2.06 1.42
N THR A 166 9.07 -1.78 0.17
CA THR A 166 8.84 -2.83 -0.84
C THR A 166 10.10 -3.68 -1.03
N ILE A 167 11.27 -3.03 -1.14
CA ILE A 167 12.56 -3.73 -1.26
C ILE A 167 12.87 -4.55 -0.01
N ALA A 168 12.68 -3.97 1.17
CA ALA A 168 12.93 -4.64 2.43
C ALA A 168 12.05 -5.90 2.59
N MET A 169 10.77 -5.82 2.21
CA MET A 169 9.85 -6.97 2.32
C MET A 169 10.11 -8.02 1.24
N LEU A 170 10.58 -7.64 0.07
CA LEU A 170 11.04 -8.61 -0.93
C LEU A 170 12.24 -9.42 -0.41
N LEU A 171 13.20 -8.75 0.22
CA LEU A 171 14.33 -9.43 0.88
C LEU A 171 13.85 -10.34 2.03
N GLN A 172 12.87 -9.90 2.81
CA GLN A 172 12.27 -10.72 3.88
C GLN A 172 11.58 -11.98 3.31
N ASN A 173 10.81 -11.86 2.25
CA ASN A 173 10.19 -12.99 1.58
C ASN A 173 11.26 -13.93 0.98
N THR A 174 12.33 -13.39 0.41
CA THR A 174 13.44 -14.18 -0.15
C THR A 174 14.15 -14.97 0.97
N TYR A 175 14.41 -14.35 2.10
CA TYR A 175 14.97 -15.02 3.26
C TYR A 175 14.05 -16.12 3.79
N LEU A 176 12.74 -15.85 3.86
CA LEU A 176 11.74 -16.85 4.26
C LEU A 176 11.69 -18.03 3.30
N ALA A 177 11.78 -17.78 1.98
CA ALA A 177 11.85 -18.84 0.98
C ALA A 177 13.10 -19.71 1.15
N TYR A 178 14.25 -19.07 1.42
CA TYR A 178 15.49 -19.78 1.68
C TYR A 178 15.40 -20.66 2.94
N SER A 179 14.95 -20.12 4.06
CA SER A 179 14.86 -20.86 5.32
C SER A 179 13.92 -22.07 5.21
N ARG A 180 12.80 -21.94 4.50
CA ARG A 180 11.87 -23.08 4.26
C ARG A 180 12.47 -24.16 3.37
N HIS A 181 13.47 -23.85 2.52
CA HIS A 181 14.17 -24.84 1.70
C HIS A 181 15.37 -25.46 2.43
N ALA A 182 15.95 -24.74 3.40
CA ALA A 182 17.08 -25.25 4.18
C ALA A 182 16.66 -26.27 5.27
N ASP A 183 15.38 -26.28 5.63
CA ASP A 183 14.79 -27.21 6.62
C ASP A 183 14.29 -28.53 5.96
N ILE A 184 14.51 -28.73 4.64
CA ILE A 184 14.23 -29.96 3.89
C ILE A 184 15.54 -30.75 3.65
#